data_8e5ebb556d2729d5ed1c363d6c5ba751
#
_entry.id   8e5ebb556d2729d5ed1c363d6c5ba751
#
_cell.length_a   1.000
_cell.length_b   1.000
_cell.length_c   1.000
_cell.angle_alpha   90.00
_cell.angle_beta   90.00
_cell.angle_gamma   90.00
#
_symmetry.space_group_name_H-M   'P 1'
#
loop_
_entity.id
_entity.type
_entity.pdbx_description
1 polymer ?
#
loop_
_entity_poly.entity_id
_entity_poly.type
_entity_poly.pdbx_seq_one_letter_code
_entity_poly.pdbx_strand_id
1 'polypeptide(L)'
;GKSTLYNSENLDNNIKYSTRINTDEIVRKIGDWKNNSDQIKAAKMAINIRNDCLKHGKSFNEETTLTGKTILKTIDKAKKLGYELQLFYVGVNSPEIAKKRIKNRVEKGGHNIADEIVEKRYYESLENLKQVILKFDEIYFYDNSEKYKNIFSVMNNKIFYKDKNFNWSKEAVEVIENREKNMKMLWENKKD
;
A
#
# COMPACT_ATOMS: atom_id res chain seq x y z
N GLY A 1 2.71 8.59 8.16
CA GLY A 1 2.62 7.91 6.88
C GLY A 1 1.24 7.31 6.66
N LYS A 2 1.11 5.99 6.58
CA LYS A 2 -0.15 5.30 6.24
C LYS A 2 -1.31 5.67 7.17
N SER A 3 -1.14 5.56 8.48
CA SER A 3 -2.19 5.91 9.45
C SER A 3 -2.53 7.41 9.44
N THR A 4 -1.60 8.28 9.10
CA THR A 4 -1.83 9.71 8.90
C THR A 4 -2.76 9.94 7.69
N LEU A 5 -2.52 9.20 6.59
CA LEU A 5 -3.38 9.24 5.42
C LEU A 5 -4.79 8.78 5.75
N TYR A 6 -4.92 7.63 6.43
CA TYR A 6 -6.23 7.09 6.81
C TYR A 6 -7.05 8.06 7.67
N ASN A 7 -6.39 8.78 8.57
CA ASN A 7 -7.04 9.77 9.45
C ASN A 7 -7.21 11.15 8.80
N SER A 8 -6.73 11.35 7.57
CA SER A 8 -6.87 12.63 6.88
C SER A 8 -8.27 12.81 6.30
N GLU A 9 -8.68 14.06 6.12
CA GLU A 9 -9.93 14.40 5.44
C GLU A 9 -9.91 14.11 3.94
N ASN A 10 -8.72 13.91 3.39
CA ASN A 10 -8.52 13.65 1.96
C ASN A 10 -8.84 12.22 1.51
N LEU A 11 -9.16 11.31 2.44
CA LEU A 11 -9.54 9.95 2.09
C LEU A 11 -11.06 9.87 1.92
N ASP A 12 -11.50 9.22 0.84
CA ASP A 12 -12.92 9.00 0.54
C ASP A 12 -13.65 8.36 1.74
N ASN A 13 -14.84 8.85 2.03
CA ASN A 13 -15.68 8.33 3.10
C ASN A 13 -16.02 6.84 2.89
N ASN A 14 -16.19 6.39 1.66
CA ASN A 14 -16.44 4.97 1.35
C ASN A 14 -15.32 4.06 1.87
N ILE A 15 -14.06 4.51 1.81
CA ILE A 15 -12.92 3.78 2.38
C ILE A 15 -12.99 3.78 3.91
N LYS A 16 -13.35 4.91 4.51
CA LYS A 16 -13.48 5.03 5.98
C LYS A 16 -14.59 4.16 6.55
N TYR A 17 -15.68 3.96 5.80
CA TYR A 17 -16.82 3.11 6.22
C TYR A 17 -16.63 1.62 5.87
N SER A 18 -15.61 1.26 5.07
CA SER A 18 -15.32 -0.13 4.77
C SER A 18 -14.68 -0.85 5.97
N THR A 19 -14.69 -2.19 5.96
CA THR A 19 -14.06 -2.98 7.03
C THR A 19 -12.57 -2.69 7.08
N ARG A 20 -12.10 -2.12 8.22
CA ARG A 20 -10.68 -1.79 8.41
C ARG A 20 -9.90 -2.99 8.93
N ILE A 21 -8.81 -3.30 8.25
CA ILE A 21 -7.87 -4.35 8.63
C ILE A 21 -6.50 -3.70 8.89
N ASN A 22 -6.16 -3.56 10.18
CA ASN A 22 -4.87 -3.05 10.63
C ASN A 22 -4.39 -3.89 11.81
N THR A 23 -3.34 -4.68 11.60
CA THR A 23 -2.81 -5.59 12.61
C THR A 23 -2.37 -4.86 13.88
N ASP A 24 -1.79 -3.66 13.76
CA ASP A 24 -1.36 -2.88 14.94
C ASP A 24 -2.56 -2.42 15.78
N GLU A 25 -3.69 -2.07 15.14
CA GLU A 25 -4.93 -1.72 15.83
C GLU A 25 -5.58 -2.94 16.48
N ILE A 26 -5.49 -4.11 15.83
CA ILE A 26 -5.99 -5.37 16.40
C ILE A 26 -5.17 -5.73 17.64
N VAL A 27 -3.83 -5.70 17.59
CA VAL A 27 -2.97 -5.97 18.75
C VAL A 27 -3.36 -5.10 19.95
N ARG A 28 -3.55 -3.79 19.75
CA ARG A 28 -3.93 -2.85 20.83
C ARG A 28 -5.26 -3.20 21.48
N LYS A 29 -6.18 -3.85 20.76
CA LYS A 29 -7.50 -4.25 21.27
C LYS A 29 -7.47 -5.56 22.05
N ILE A 30 -6.54 -6.48 21.71
CA ILE A 30 -6.55 -7.85 22.26
C ILE A 30 -5.40 -8.14 23.22
N GLY A 31 -4.38 -7.28 23.30
CA GLY A 31 -3.20 -7.51 24.13
C GLY A 31 -2.12 -6.45 23.98
N ASP A 32 -0.86 -6.89 24.14
CA ASP A 32 0.32 -6.02 24.06
C ASP A 32 1.18 -6.37 22.84
N TRP A 33 1.56 -5.36 22.07
CA TRP A 33 2.44 -5.52 20.91
C TRP A 33 3.85 -6.02 21.28
N LYS A 34 4.28 -5.89 22.54
CA LYS A 34 5.53 -6.49 23.06
C LYS A 34 5.44 -8.02 23.20
N ASN A 35 4.22 -8.54 23.27
CA ASN A 35 3.98 -9.97 23.39
C ASN A 35 3.85 -10.61 21.99
N ASN A 36 4.80 -11.48 21.64
CA ASN A 36 4.81 -12.17 20.35
C ASN A 36 3.55 -13.02 20.13
N SER A 37 2.97 -13.62 21.18
CA SER A 37 1.74 -14.41 21.05
C SER A 37 0.54 -13.55 20.63
N ASP A 38 0.46 -12.30 21.12
CA ASP A 38 -0.61 -11.38 20.78
C ASP A 38 -0.45 -10.83 19.37
N GLN A 39 0.78 -10.59 18.92
CA GLN A 39 1.06 -10.27 17.52
C GLN A 39 0.62 -11.40 16.58
N ILE A 40 0.92 -12.66 16.92
CA ILE A 40 0.50 -13.82 16.11
C ILE A 40 -1.03 -13.95 16.10
N LYS A 41 -1.70 -13.77 17.24
CA LYS A 41 -3.17 -13.77 17.32
C LYS A 41 -3.77 -12.68 16.45
N ALA A 42 -3.25 -11.46 16.53
CA ALA A 42 -3.72 -10.33 15.72
C ALA A 42 -3.53 -10.58 14.22
N ALA A 43 -2.40 -11.14 13.81
CA ALA A 43 -2.14 -11.51 12.41
C ALA A 43 -3.15 -12.56 11.92
N LYS A 44 -3.45 -13.60 12.72
CA LYS A 44 -4.49 -14.60 12.38
C LYS A 44 -5.88 -13.96 12.28
N MET A 45 -6.22 -13.05 13.20
CA MET A 45 -7.50 -12.31 13.15
C MET A 45 -7.60 -11.46 11.89
N ALA A 46 -6.54 -10.72 11.51
CA ALA A 46 -6.51 -9.94 10.27
C ALA A 46 -6.75 -10.82 9.04
N ILE A 47 -6.11 -12.00 8.97
CA ILE A 47 -6.31 -12.98 7.89
C ILE A 47 -7.77 -13.46 7.86
N ASN A 48 -8.37 -13.77 9.01
CA ASN A 48 -9.76 -14.25 9.08
C ASN A 48 -10.75 -13.17 8.63
N ILE A 49 -10.58 -11.91 9.09
CA ILE A 49 -11.41 -10.78 8.68
C ILE A 49 -11.32 -10.58 7.15
N ARG A 50 -10.11 -10.58 6.60
CA ARG A 50 -9.89 -10.49 5.15
C ARG A 50 -10.60 -11.60 4.37
N ASN A 51 -10.42 -12.85 4.82
CA ASN A 51 -11.05 -14.00 4.18
C ASN A 51 -12.58 -13.94 4.25
N ASP A 52 -13.14 -13.47 5.37
CA ASP A 52 -14.60 -13.25 5.50
C ASP A 52 -15.07 -12.17 4.51
N CYS A 53 -14.37 -11.02 4.42
CA CYS A 53 -14.70 -10.00 3.45
C CYS A 53 -14.66 -10.53 2.02
N LEU A 54 -13.59 -11.23 1.64
CA LEU A 54 -13.45 -11.81 0.31
C LEU A 54 -14.51 -12.86 -0.01
N LYS A 55 -14.91 -13.66 0.98
CA LYS A 55 -15.95 -14.69 0.82
C LYS A 55 -17.34 -14.10 0.59
N HIS A 56 -17.64 -12.98 1.24
CA HIS A 56 -18.98 -12.40 1.25
C HIS A 56 -19.09 -11.12 0.40
N GLY A 57 -18.09 -10.80 -0.42
CA GLY A 57 -18.11 -9.61 -1.27
C GLY A 57 -18.15 -8.27 -0.50
N LYS A 58 -17.65 -8.24 0.75
CA LYS A 58 -17.65 -7.03 1.59
C LYS A 58 -16.46 -6.13 1.26
N SER A 59 -16.68 -4.83 1.14
CA SER A 59 -15.60 -3.85 0.98
C SER A 59 -14.74 -3.79 2.24
N PHE A 60 -13.42 -3.72 2.05
CA PHE A 60 -12.46 -3.57 3.16
C PHE A 60 -11.26 -2.72 2.74
N ASN A 61 -10.61 -2.12 3.71
CA ASN A 61 -9.31 -1.50 3.54
C ASN A 61 -8.27 -2.19 4.43
N GLU A 62 -7.08 -2.42 3.90
CA GLU A 62 -6.01 -3.11 4.62
C GLU A 62 -4.74 -2.26 4.64
N GLU A 63 -4.23 -1.97 5.84
CA GLU A 63 -2.94 -1.32 6.01
C GLU A 63 -1.82 -2.36 5.98
N THR A 64 -0.93 -2.25 5.00
CA THR A 64 0.16 -3.20 4.77
C THR A 64 1.49 -2.50 4.49
N THR A 65 2.60 -3.20 4.65
CA THR A 65 3.92 -2.79 4.16
C THR A 65 4.18 -3.21 2.72
N LEU A 66 3.24 -3.90 2.09
CA LEU A 66 3.37 -4.51 0.76
C LEU A 66 4.58 -5.47 0.66
N THR A 67 4.95 -6.13 1.76
CA THR A 67 6.01 -7.14 1.82
C THR A 67 5.45 -8.55 1.99
N GLY A 68 6.22 -9.55 1.55
CA GLY A 68 5.82 -10.95 1.63
C GLY A 68 4.84 -11.38 0.52
N LYS A 69 4.79 -12.68 0.30
CA LYS A 69 3.98 -13.28 -0.77
C LYS A 69 2.47 -13.30 -0.48
N THR A 70 2.07 -13.21 0.79
CA THR A 70 0.66 -13.33 1.18
C THR A 70 -0.17 -12.16 0.65
N ILE A 71 0.34 -10.93 0.74
CA ILE A 71 -0.39 -9.76 0.24
C ILE A 71 -0.55 -9.79 -1.28
N LEU A 72 0.48 -10.25 -2.02
CA LEU A 72 0.41 -10.39 -3.48
C LEU A 72 -0.70 -11.38 -3.87
N LYS A 73 -0.75 -12.55 -3.20
CA LYS A 73 -1.83 -13.54 -3.42
C LYS A 73 -3.22 -12.99 -3.06
N THR A 74 -3.29 -12.12 -2.04
CA THR A 74 -4.55 -11.48 -1.65
C THR A 74 -5.05 -10.54 -2.74
N ILE A 75 -4.16 -9.71 -3.30
CA ILE A 75 -4.46 -8.80 -4.41
C ILE A 75 -4.95 -9.60 -5.62
N ASP A 76 -4.25 -10.69 -5.97
CA ASP A 76 -4.65 -11.58 -7.07
C ASP A 76 -6.04 -12.20 -6.85
N LYS A 77 -6.30 -12.67 -5.63
CA LYS A 77 -7.58 -13.26 -5.28
C LYS A 77 -8.71 -12.23 -5.34
N ALA A 78 -8.50 -11.04 -4.80
CA ALA A 78 -9.49 -9.97 -4.84
C ALA A 78 -9.82 -9.57 -6.29
N LYS A 79 -8.81 -9.41 -7.16
CA LYS A 79 -9.03 -9.10 -8.58
C LYS A 79 -9.80 -10.19 -9.31
N LYS A 80 -9.47 -11.48 -9.06
CA LYS A 80 -10.20 -12.63 -9.62
C LYS A 80 -11.65 -12.70 -9.14
N LEU A 81 -11.96 -12.19 -7.95
CA LEU A 81 -13.32 -12.12 -7.39
C LEU A 81 -14.08 -10.88 -7.87
N GLY A 82 -13.52 -10.05 -8.75
CA GLY A 82 -14.19 -8.88 -9.32
C GLY A 82 -14.15 -7.64 -8.43
N TYR A 83 -13.29 -7.59 -7.42
CA TYR A 83 -13.10 -6.38 -6.62
C TYR A 83 -12.49 -5.26 -7.44
N GLU A 84 -13.00 -4.06 -7.27
CA GLU A 84 -12.32 -2.83 -7.64
C GLU A 84 -11.22 -2.53 -6.60
N LEU A 85 -9.98 -2.37 -7.08
CA LEU A 85 -8.80 -2.24 -6.21
C LEU A 85 -8.24 -0.81 -6.27
N GLN A 86 -8.13 -0.18 -5.11
CA GLN A 86 -7.48 1.11 -4.95
C GLN A 86 -6.18 0.97 -4.18
N LEU A 87 -5.13 1.59 -4.66
CA LEU A 87 -3.81 1.61 -4.03
C LEU A 87 -3.45 3.00 -3.55
N PHE A 88 -3.22 3.14 -2.25
CA PHE A 88 -2.64 4.33 -1.64
C PHE A 88 -1.24 3.99 -1.14
N TYR A 89 -0.22 4.30 -1.92
CA TYR A 89 1.17 4.00 -1.56
C TYR A 89 1.87 5.23 -1.01
N VAL A 90 2.45 5.09 0.19
CA VAL A 90 3.19 6.17 0.86
C VAL A 90 4.66 5.80 0.89
N GLY A 91 5.44 6.45 0.04
CA GLY A 91 6.88 6.23 -0.09
C GLY A 91 7.73 7.29 0.60
N VAL A 92 9.02 7.01 0.68
CA VAL A 92 10.09 7.92 1.10
C VAL A 92 11.30 7.69 0.20
N ASN A 93 12.14 8.71 0.01
CA ASN A 93 13.25 8.67 -0.96
C ASN A 93 14.38 7.70 -0.60
N SER A 94 14.47 7.27 0.66
CA SER A 94 15.49 6.30 1.04
C SER A 94 15.12 5.48 2.28
N PRO A 95 15.76 4.31 2.48
CA PRO A 95 15.56 3.50 3.68
C PRO A 95 16.08 4.21 4.94
N GLU A 96 17.06 5.12 4.85
CA GLU A 96 17.59 5.91 5.98
C GLU A 96 16.51 6.81 6.59
N ILE A 97 15.66 7.42 5.75
CA ILE A 97 14.51 8.20 6.21
C ILE A 97 13.54 7.30 6.99
N ALA A 98 13.30 6.09 6.50
CA ALA A 98 12.43 5.13 7.17
C ALA A 98 13.02 4.69 8.52
N LYS A 99 14.33 4.36 8.58
CA LYS A 99 15.08 4.01 9.81
C LYS A 99 15.00 5.14 10.84
N LYS A 100 15.30 6.39 10.44
CA LYS A 100 15.21 7.56 11.32
C LYS A 100 13.81 7.74 11.92
N ARG A 101 12.76 7.54 11.13
CA ARG A 101 11.37 7.63 11.61
C ARG A 101 11.00 6.54 12.61
N ILE A 102 11.53 5.33 12.42
CA ILE A 102 11.34 4.25 13.38
C ILE A 102 12.04 4.59 14.70
N LYS A 103 13.28 5.10 14.67
CA LYS A 103 13.99 5.56 15.87
C LYS A 103 13.17 6.63 16.64
N ASN A 104 12.71 7.66 15.95
CA ASN A 104 11.86 8.70 16.56
C ASN A 104 10.54 8.15 17.12
N ARG A 105 9.98 7.11 16.49
CA ARG A 105 8.78 6.43 17.00
C ARG A 105 9.06 5.63 18.27
N VAL A 106 10.21 4.97 18.33
CA VAL A 106 10.65 4.20 19.51
C VAL A 106 10.87 5.11 20.72
N GLU A 107 11.49 6.27 20.54
CA GLU A 107 11.66 7.29 21.57
C GLU A 107 10.31 7.77 22.16
N LYS A 108 9.24 7.70 21.36
CA LYS A 108 7.87 8.00 21.78
C LYS A 108 7.09 6.77 22.29
N GLY A 109 7.79 5.69 22.65
CA GLY A 109 7.19 4.46 23.18
C GLY A 109 6.64 3.49 22.13
N GLY A 110 6.97 3.69 20.83
CA GLY A 110 6.53 2.79 19.77
C GLY A 110 7.41 1.56 19.58
N HIS A 111 6.96 0.65 18.74
CA HIS A 111 7.66 -0.59 18.42
C HIS A 111 8.94 -0.38 17.62
N ASN A 112 10.03 -1.04 18.04
CA ASN A 112 11.28 -1.07 17.32
C ASN A 112 11.28 -2.15 16.21
N ILE A 113 11.98 -1.84 15.12
CA ILE A 113 12.26 -2.79 14.03
C ILE A 113 13.75 -2.63 13.71
N ALA A 114 14.48 -3.73 13.61
CA ALA A 114 15.91 -3.71 13.28
C ALA A 114 16.16 -3.03 11.92
N ASP A 115 17.22 -2.25 11.84
CA ASP A 115 17.55 -1.41 10.66
C ASP A 115 17.66 -2.25 9.37
N GLU A 116 18.21 -3.48 9.46
CA GLU A 116 18.34 -4.41 8.33
C GLU A 116 16.97 -4.88 7.83
N ILE A 117 16.01 -5.09 8.75
CA ILE A 117 14.65 -5.48 8.41
C ILE A 117 13.91 -4.31 7.73
N VAL A 118 14.15 -3.08 8.19
CA VAL A 118 13.56 -1.87 7.58
C VAL A 118 14.05 -1.72 6.15
N GLU A 119 15.35 -1.84 5.94
CA GLU A 119 15.97 -1.73 4.62
C GLU A 119 15.49 -2.82 3.67
N LYS A 120 15.51 -4.08 4.13
CA LYS A 120 14.97 -5.20 3.36
C LYS A 120 13.51 -4.96 2.94
N ARG A 121 12.65 -4.53 3.88
CA ARG A 121 11.24 -4.23 3.60
C ARG A 121 11.05 -3.06 2.66
N TYR A 122 11.93 -2.06 2.70
CA TYR A 122 11.89 -0.93 1.80
C TYR A 122 12.04 -1.38 0.34
N TYR A 123 13.09 -2.12 0.02
CA TYR A 123 13.32 -2.61 -1.34
C TYR A 123 12.30 -3.67 -1.75
N GLU A 124 11.97 -4.62 -0.87
CA GLU A 124 10.94 -5.63 -1.15
C GLU A 124 9.57 -5.01 -1.47
N SER A 125 9.20 -3.95 -0.77
CA SER A 125 7.96 -3.22 -1.01
C SER A 125 7.93 -2.58 -2.40
N LEU A 126 9.04 -1.98 -2.86
CA LEU A 126 9.15 -1.38 -4.19
C LEU A 126 9.11 -2.45 -5.29
N GLU A 127 9.81 -3.57 -5.11
CA GLU A 127 9.75 -4.69 -6.04
C GLU A 127 8.34 -5.29 -6.15
N ASN A 128 7.68 -5.51 -5.03
CA ASN A 128 6.31 -5.99 -5.01
C ASN A 128 5.33 -5.00 -5.62
N LEU A 129 5.56 -3.69 -5.44
CA LEU A 129 4.76 -2.64 -6.05
C LEU A 129 4.75 -2.78 -7.58
N LYS A 130 5.92 -2.95 -8.21
CA LYS A 130 6.04 -3.14 -9.65
C LYS A 130 5.27 -4.37 -10.15
N GLN A 131 5.27 -5.47 -9.37
CA GLN A 131 4.59 -6.71 -9.73
C GLN A 131 3.06 -6.60 -9.71
N VAL A 132 2.50 -5.77 -8.83
CA VAL A 132 1.04 -5.72 -8.62
C VAL A 132 0.38 -4.46 -9.12
N ILE A 133 1.13 -3.41 -9.44
CA ILE A 133 0.58 -2.08 -9.70
C ILE A 133 -0.46 -2.06 -10.82
N LEU A 134 -0.28 -2.86 -11.87
CA LEU A 134 -1.23 -2.96 -12.98
C LEU A 134 -2.54 -3.71 -12.65
N LYS A 135 -2.66 -4.25 -11.44
CA LYS A 135 -3.90 -4.90 -10.95
C LYS A 135 -4.86 -3.92 -10.30
N PHE A 136 -4.39 -2.73 -9.98
CA PHE A 136 -5.19 -1.69 -9.35
C PHE A 136 -5.94 -0.85 -10.40
N ASP A 137 -7.18 -0.52 -10.09
CA ASP A 137 -8.06 0.31 -10.90
C ASP A 137 -7.78 1.80 -10.66
N GLU A 138 -7.43 2.13 -9.41
CA GLU A 138 -6.98 3.48 -9.03
C GLU A 138 -5.69 3.41 -8.22
N ILE A 139 -4.79 4.37 -8.45
CA ILE A 139 -3.46 4.42 -7.84
C ILE A 139 -3.17 5.84 -7.37
N TYR A 140 -2.71 5.95 -6.13
CA TYR A 140 -2.33 7.22 -5.52
C TYR A 140 -0.97 7.08 -4.84
N PHE A 141 0.04 7.79 -5.32
CA PHE A 141 1.35 7.85 -4.69
C PHE A 141 1.50 9.11 -3.87
N TYR A 142 1.91 8.92 -2.63
CA TYR A 142 2.22 9.99 -1.70
C TYR A 142 3.70 9.92 -1.32
N ASP A 143 4.43 11.00 -1.54
CA ASP A 143 5.73 11.16 -0.95
C ASP A 143 5.60 11.69 0.48
N ASN A 144 6.40 11.10 1.36
CA ASN A 144 6.48 11.51 2.74
C ASN A 144 7.96 11.65 3.18
N SER A 145 8.87 12.03 2.28
CA SER A 145 10.29 12.23 2.63
C SER A 145 10.47 13.44 3.52
N GLU A 146 9.93 14.58 3.14
CA GLU A 146 9.94 15.84 3.89
C GLU A 146 8.53 16.23 4.32
N LYS A 147 7.71 16.63 3.35
CA LYS A 147 6.31 17.01 3.55
C LYS A 147 5.41 16.00 2.85
N TYR A 148 4.36 15.57 3.55
CA TYR A 148 3.36 14.66 2.99
C TYR A 148 2.65 15.30 1.81
N LYS A 149 2.81 14.76 0.60
CA LYS A 149 2.16 15.25 -0.62
C LYS A 149 1.80 14.14 -1.59
N ASN A 150 0.69 14.28 -2.30
CA ASN A 150 0.38 13.44 -3.44
C ASN A 150 1.27 13.84 -4.63
N ILE A 151 1.95 12.86 -5.23
CA ILE A 151 2.93 13.08 -6.30
C ILE A 151 2.49 12.52 -7.64
N PHE A 152 1.62 11.50 -7.63
CA PHE A 152 1.16 10.81 -8.83
C PHE A 152 -0.16 10.12 -8.57
N SER A 153 -1.05 10.09 -9.55
CA SER A 153 -2.30 9.36 -9.46
C SER A 153 -2.73 8.80 -10.81
N VAL A 154 -3.41 7.65 -10.76
CA VAL A 154 -4.21 7.11 -11.87
C VAL A 154 -5.65 7.04 -11.40
N MET A 155 -6.56 7.66 -12.12
CA MET A 155 -8.00 7.66 -11.86
C MET A 155 -8.74 7.60 -13.19
N ASN A 156 -9.77 6.77 -13.30
CA ASN A 156 -10.57 6.63 -14.53
C ASN A 156 -9.71 6.39 -15.77
N ASN A 157 -8.68 5.55 -15.65
CA ASN A 157 -7.68 5.26 -16.68
C ASN A 157 -6.91 6.50 -17.20
N LYS A 158 -6.83 7.58 -16.42
CA LYS A 158 -6.04 8.78 -16.76
C LYS A 158 -4.92 8.96 -15.74
N ILE A 159 -3.73 9.28 -16.27
CA ILE A 159 -2.54 9.57 -15.46
C ILE A 159 -2.49 11.07 -15.15
N PHE A 160 -2.24 11.38 -13.87
CA PHE A 160 -2.05 12.73 -13.36
C PHE A 160 -0.66 12.83 -12.73
N TYR A 161 0.18 13.72 -13.25
CA TYR A 161 1.49 14.02 -12.67
C TYR A 161 1.39 15.30 -11.87
N LYS A 162 1.79 15.21 -10.60
CA LYS A 162 1.95 16.39 -9.74
C LYS A 162 3.41 16.74 -9.53
N ASP A 163 4.28 15.73 -9.44
CA ASP A 163 5.72 15.92 -9.29
C ASP A 163 6.48 14.70 -9.83
N LYS A 164 7.50 14.93 -10.67
CA LYS A 164 8.27 13.87 -11.34
C LYS A 164 9.60 13.53 -10.66
N ASN A 165 9.97 14.24 -9.60
CA ASN A 165 11.31 14.19 -9.01
C ASN A 165 11.47 13.18 -7.86
N PHE A 166 10.68 12.09 -7.87
CA PHE A 166 10.72 11.07 -6.82
C PHE A 166 11.35 9.77 -7.32
N ASN A 167 12.61 9.54 -6.95
CA ASN A 167 13.36 8.37 -7.39
C ASN A 167 12.70 7.06 -6.98
N TRP A 168 12.10 6.98 -5.78
CA TRP A 168 11.48 5.75 -5.29
C TRP A 168 10.27 5.26 -6.10
N SER A 169 9.55 6.18 -6.76
CA SER A 169 8.35 5.83 -7.54
C SER A 169 8.64 5.62 -9.03
N LYS A 170 9.84 5.98 -9.50
CA LYS A 170 10.18 6.04 -10.93
C LYS A 170 9.89 4.74 -11.66
N GLU A 171 10.43 3.61 -11.20
CA GLU A 171 10.25 2.32 -11.85
C GLU A 171 8.78 1.86 -11.89
N ALA A 172 8.02 2.12 -10.80
CA ALA A 172 6.60 1.79 -10.75
C ALA A 172 5.78 2.66 -11.73
N VAL A 173 6.11 3.94 -11.87
CA VAL A 173 5.49 4.84 -12.85
C VAL A 173 5.81 4.40 -14.27
N GLU A 174 7.05 4.02 -14.56
CA GLU A 174 7.46 3.49 -15.87
C GLU A 174 6.66 2.25 -16.29
N VAL A 175 6.34 1.35 -15.35
CA VAL A 175 5.48 0.18 -15.62
C VAL A 175 4.08 0.61 -16.08
N ILE A 176 3.50 1.65 -15.47
CA ILE A 176 2.18 2.17 -15.86
C ILE A 176 2.25 2.83 -17.24
N GLU A 177 3.24 3.70 -17.46
CA GLU A 177 3.43 4.42 -18.73
C GLU A 177 3.64 3.48 -19.92
N ASN A 178 4.44 2.43 -19.73
CA ASN A 178 4.68 1.43 -20.76
C ASN A 178 3.40 0.67 -21.14
N ARG A 179 2.55 0.34 -20.16
CA ARG A 179 1.23 -0.25 -20.44
C ARG A 179 0.38 0.69 -21.30
N GLU A 180 0.31 1.97 -20.97
CA GLU A 180 -0.49 2.93 -21.74
C GLU A 180 0.02 3.10 -23.18
N LYS A 181 1.35 3.19 -23.36
CA LYS A 181 1.97 3.28 -24.71
C LYS A 181 1.61 2.05 -25.54
N ASN A 182 1.74 0.86 -24.97
CA ASN A 182 1.41 -0.38 -25.67
C ASN A 182 -0.09 -0.45 -26.04
N MET A 183 -0.98 0.00 -25.18
CA MET A 183 -2.42 0.04 -25.49
C MET A 183 -2.74 1.03 -26.63
N LYS A 184 -2.11 2.20 -26.67
CA LYS A 184 -2.28 3.18 -27.77
C LYS A 184 -1.81 2.61 -29.10
N MET A 185 -0.63 2.00 -29.15
CA MET A 185 -0.10 1.36 -30.38
C MET A 185 -1.02 0.25 -30.89
N LEU A 186 -1.58 -0.58 -29.99
CA LEU A 186 -2.52 -1.63 -30.37
C LEU A 186 -3.85 -1.08 -30.92
N TRP A 187 -4.24 0.11 -30.50
CA TRP A 187 -5.45 0.79 -30.97
C TRP A 187 -5.25 1.45 -32.34
N GLU A 188 -4.09 2.03 -32.57
CA GLU A 188 -3.70 2.65 -33.84
C GLU A 188 -3.59 1.59 -34.96
N ASN A 189 -2.93 0.46 -34.68
CA ASN A 189 -2.78 -0.67 -35.59
C ASN A 189 -4.08 -1.43 -35.93
N LYS A 190 -5.19 -1.17 -35.24
CA LYS A 190 -6.52 -1.75 -35.54
C LYS A 190 -7.39 -0.85 -36.39
N LYS A 191 -6.91 0.36 -36.73
CA LYS A 191 -7.62 1.32 -37.59
C LYS A 191 -7.15 1.29 -39.01
N ASP A 192 -6.03 0.62 -39.29
CA ASP A 192 -5.52 0.30 -40.62
C ASP A 192 -6.02 -1.11 -41.03
#